data_c69bc1d9c3f22af17a02de491f387b08
#
_entry.id   c69bc1d9c3f22af17a02de491f387b08
#
_cell.length_a   1.000
_cell.length_b   1.000
_cell.length_c   1.000
_cell.angle_alpha   90.00
_cell.angle_beta   90.00
_cell.angle_gamma   90.00
#
_symmetry.space_group_name_H-M   'P 1'
#
loop_
_entity.id
_entity.type
_entity.pdbx_description
1 polymer ?
#
loop_
_entity_poly.entity_id
_entity_poly.type
_entity_poly.pdbx_seq_one_letter_code
_entity_poly.pdbx_strand_id
1 'polypeptide(L)'
;MKDTVIKGNGKSRSIKAPTDMPATFEEWRTQLLAGTATLDIGLNAAGCDVVGTAMNKANLLSDTTKSALELSGSDPTVNDALYALSQKGSPAEVRVIADTGSTVTMSRGGKTLTGKVASTGYATLYPTELGDWTIVFTYNGSQKTKVYTLEVIGIVYVYPFVVGATLEATSWDNIAAVSKFGQAPNYWKVGDKKNITVNGVTYAAQIIGFDHDTLTTADGGRTKAGITFQLVDCLKTTYSMNGSNTNVNGWRGSTMRTSTMATLLNQLSSDLKSVLKFVNKVTSVGNNSSGLETTSDKLFLLSEIEVFG
;
A
#
# COMPACT_ATOMS: atom_id res chain seq x y z
N MET A 1 1.69 41.33 24.96
CA MET A 1 0.94 41.06 23.70
C MET A 1 0.15 42.31 23.36
N LYS A 2 0.24 42.88 22.17
CA LYS A 2 -0.56 44.05 21.78
C LYS A 2 -2.00 43.58 21.51
N ASP A 3 -2.97 44.32 22.10
CA ASP A 3 -4.38 44.10 21.80
C ASP A 3 -4.61 44.25 20.30
N THR A 4 -5.12 43.17 19.67
CA THR A 4 -5.48 43.22 18.25
C THR A 4 -6.88 43.83 18.15
N VAL A 5 -6.98 45.03 17.64
CA VAL A 5 -8.24 45.71 17.38
C VAL A 5 -8.70 45.34 15.97
N ILE A 6 -9.77 44.56 15.88
CA ILE A 6 -10.40 44.25 14.60
C ILE A 6 -11.44 45.34 14.29
N LYS A 7 -11.15 46.15 13.28
CA LYS A 7 -12.10 47.17 12.79
C LYS A 7 -12.97 46.60 11.69
N GLY A 8 -14.25 46.48 11.96
CA GLY A 8 -15.28 46.15 10.94
C GLY A 8 -16.42 47.13 11.06
N ASN A 9 -16.84 47.74 9.94
CA ASN A 9 -17.96 48.68 9.84
C ASN A 9 -17.96 49.85 10.83
N GLY A 10 -16.78 50.44 11.10
CA GLY A 10 -16.64 51.59 11.95
C GLY A 10 -16.71 51.36 13.47
N LYS A 11 -16.91 50.12 13.90
CA LYS A 11 -16.95 49.76 15.33
C LYS A 11 -15.72 48.93 15.70
N SER A 12 -15.02 49.31 16.77
CA SER A 12 -13.87 48.54 17.28
C SER A 12 -14.35 47.43 18.22
N ARG A 13 -13.84 46.23 18.01
CA ARG A 13 -14.00 45.11 18.95
C ARG A 13 -12.65 44.85 19.60
N SER A 14 -12.59 44.87 20.93
CA SER A 14 -11.40 44.41 21.64
C SER A 14 -11.63 43.00 22.16
N ILE A 15 -10.72 42.09 21.82
CA ILE A 15 -10.64 40.79 22.49
C ILE A 15 -9.59 40.96 23.56
N LYS A 16 -10.00 40.91 24.83
CA LYS A 16 -9.05 40.84 25.95
C LYS A 16 -8.52 39.42 26.04
N ALA A 17 -7.22 39.27 25.87
CA ALA A 17 -6.57 38.05 26.28
C ALA A 17 -6.68 37.93 27.83
N PRO A 18 -6.91 36.71 28.36
CA PRO A 18 -6.80 36.49 29.82
C PRO A 18 -5.43 36.95 30.30
N THR A 19 -5.40 37.59 31.46
CA THR A 19 -4.18 38.20 32.07
C THR A 19 -3.09 37.17 32.40
N ASP A 20 -3.46 35.89 32.40
CA ASP A 20 -2.67 34.72 32.78
C ASP A 20 -2.54 33.71 31.66
N MET A 21 -2.66 34.14 30.39
CA MET A 21 -2.49 33.26 29.24
C MET A 21 -1.04 32.73 29.18
N PRO A 22 -0.83 31.42 29.13
CA PRO A 22 0.50 30.83 29.04
C PRO A 22 1.29 31.33 27.81
N ALA A 23 2.59 31.38 27.92
CA ALA A 23 3.48 31.92 26.89
C ALA A 23 3.45 31.10 25.59
N THR A 24 3.09 29.81 25.65
CA THR A 24 3.04 28.91 24.50
C THR A 24 1.66 28.28 24.37
N PHE A 25 1.30 27.89 23.14
CA PHE A 25 0.06 27.18 22.85
C PHE A 25 0.03 25.80 23.55
N GLU A 26 1.16 25.15 23.73
CA GLU A 26 1.25 23.85 24.39
C GLU A 26 1.02 23.93 25.91
N GLU A 27 1.51 24.96 26.54
CA GLU A 27 1.21 25.22 27.97
C GLU A 27 -0.27 25.51 28.18
N TRP A 28 -0.87 26.32 27.31
CA TRP A 28 -2.30 26.60 27.36
C TRP A 28 -3.15 25.37 27.15
N ARG A 29 -2.79 24.52 26.15
CA ARG A 29 -3.41 23.24 25.89
C ARG A 29 -3.34 22.30 27.10
N THR A 30 -2.17 22.22 27.72
CA THR A 30 -1.95 21.38 28.92
C THR A 30 -2.81 21.84 30.09
N GLN A 31 -2.89 23.13 30.32
CA GLN A 31 -3.71 23.70 31.39
C GLN A 31 -5.22 23.55 31.12
N LEU A 32 -5.65 23.67 29.88
CA LEU A 32 -7.04 23.43 29.46
C LEU A 32 -7.45 21.99 29.68
N LEU A 33 -6.58 21.04 29.31
CA LEU A 33 -6.80 19.59 29.49
C LEU A 33 -6.77 19.17 30.97
N ALA A 34 -5.98 19.86 31.80
CA ALA A 34 -5.93 19.65 33.23
C ALA A 34 -7.12 20.30 33.98
N GLY A 35 -7.98 21.05 33.28
CA GLY A 35 -9.08 21.83 33.91
C GLY A 35 -8.62 23.00 34.78
N THR A 36 -7.34 23.38 34.67
CA THR A 36 -6.74 24.49 35.44
C THR A 36 -6.79 25.82 34.71
N ALA A 37 -7.14 25.82 33.41
CA ALA A 37 -7.41 27.04 32.65
C ALA A 37 -8.86 27.07 32.19
N THR A 38 -9.46 28.25 32.22
CA THR A 38 -10.77 28.53 31.66
C THR A 38 -10.60 29.45 30.45
N LEU A 39 -11.23 29.11 29.32
CA LEU A 39 -11.35 30.01 28.19
C LEU A 39 -12.54 30.94 28.45
N ASP A 40 -12.26 32.14 29.02
CA ASP A 40 -13.29 33.15 29.14
C ASP A 40 -13.25 34.08 27.92
N ILE A 41 -14.15 33.85 26.98
CA ILE A 41 -14.35 34.71 25.81
C ILE A 41 -15.44 35.72 26.21
N GLY A 42 -15.04 36.78 26.86
CA GLY A 42 -15.91 37.94 27.16
C GLY A 42 -16.30 38.65 25.88
N LEU A 43 -17.41 38.23 25.26
CA LEU A 43 -18.06 39.00 24.20
C LEU A 43 -18.86 40.14 24.83
N ASN A 44 -18.26 41.33 24.85
CA ASN A 44 -19.03 42.53 25.25
C ASN A 44 -20.02 42.87 24.14
N ALA A 45 -21.25 42.44 24.32
CA ALA A 45 -22.34 42.63 23.34
C ALA A 45 -22.84 44.09 23.23
N ALA A 46 -22.33 45.01 24.07
CA ALA A 46 -22.72 46.40 24.01
C ALA A 46 -22.23 47.07 22.72
N GLY A 47 -23.16 47.28 21.79
CA GLY A 47 -22.91 47.96 20.53
C GLY A 47 -22.71 47.08 19.29
N CYS A 48 -23.02 45.80 19.34
CA CYS A 48 -23.13 44.95 18.15
C CYS A 48 -24.57 44.88 17.66
N ASP A 49 -24.83 45.35 16.44
CA ASP A 49 -26.14 45.20 15.78
C ASP A 49 -26.37 43.78 15.26
N VAL A 50 -25.33 42.97 15.24
CA VAL A 50 -25.40 41.54 14.94
C VAL A 50 -24.78 40.81 16.12
N VAL A 51 -25.60 40.11 16.87
CA VAL A 51 -25.13 39.13 17.86
C VAL A 51 -24.37 38.08 17.11
N GLY A 52 -23.05 38.01 17.31
CA GLY A 52 -22.25 36.93 16.77
C GLY A 52 -22.84 35.58 17.22
N THR A 53 -22.75 34.57 16.39
CA THR A 53 -23.22 33.23 16.74
C THR A 53 -22.62 32.83 18.09
N ALA A 54 -23.49 32.52 19.06
CA ALA A 54 -23.03 32.14 20.40
C ALA A 54 -22.07 30.95 20.27
N MET A 55 -20.94 31.01 20.96
CA MET A 55 -20.04 29.88 21.07
C MET A 55 -20.69 28.81 21.95
N ASN A 56 -21.61 28.08 21.35
CA ASN A 56 -22.24 26.93 21.98
C ASN A 56 -21.69 25.65 21.33
N LYS A 57 -22.02 24.53 21.92
CA LYS A 57 -21.61 23.19 21.47
C LYS A 57 -21.91 22.94 19.98
N ALA A 58 -23.09 23.38 19.49
CA ALA A 58 -23.48 23.18 18.09
C ALA A 58 -22.59 23.98 17.11
N ASN A 59 -22.09 25.13 17.53
CA ASN A 59 -21.23 26.01 16.73
C ASN A 59 -19.75 25.64 16.79
N LEU A 60 -19.30 25.04 17.92
CA LEU A 60 -17.93 24.57 18.10
C LEU A 60 -17.71 23.21 17.42
N LEU A 61 -18.74 22.39 17.33
CA LEU A 61 -18.71 21.07 16.73
C LEU A 61 -19.69 21.01 15.56
N SER A 62 -19.33 21.64 14.44
CA SER A 62 -20.09 21.51 13.21
C SER A 62 -20.17 20.04 12.75
N ASP A 63 -21.16 19.68 11.96
CA ASP A 63 -21.30 18.31 11.44
C ASP A 63 -20.08 17.91 10.59
N THR A 64 -19.46 18.88 9.91
CA THR A 64 -18.19 18.67 9.21
C THR A 64 -17.07 18.30 10.18
N THR A 65 -16.96 19.02 11.32
CA THR A 65 -15.95 18.73 12.36
C THR A 65 -16.22 17.37 13.01
N LYS A 66 -17.48 17.07 13.34
CA LYS A 66 -17.87 15.75 13.90
C LYS A 66 -17.50 14.63 12.96
N SER A 67 -17.81 14.77 11.66
CA SER A 67 -17.47 13.79 10.62
C SER A 67 -15.96 13.64 10.44
N ALA A 68 -15.21 14.74 10.39
CA ALA A 68 -13.75 14.71 10.23
C ALA A 68 -13.03 14.10 11.44
N LEU A 69 -13.62 14.20 12.64
CA LEU A 69 -13.10 13.62 13.87
C LEU A 69 -13.70 12.22 14.16
N GLU A 70 -14.60 11.74 13.31
CA GLU A 70 -15.27 10.44 13.46
C GLU A 70 -15.98 10.29 14.82
N LEU A 71 -16.55 11.36 15.31
CA LEU A 71 -17.24 11.38 16.61
C LEU A 71 -18.53 10.57 16.51
N SER A 72 -18.66 9.53 17.32
CA SER A 72 -19.85 8.70 17.43
C SER A 72 -20.82 9.26 18.49
N GLY A 73 -22.13 9.06 18.25
CA GLY A 73 -23.18 9.49 19.17
C GLY A 73 -23.98 10.68 18.66
N SER A 74 -25.22 10.82 19.18
CA SER A 74 -26.15 11.86 18.77
C SER A 74 -25.75 13.26 19.31
N ASP A 75 -24.88 13.30 20.32
CA ASP A 75 -24.51 14.54 21.02
C ASP A 75 -23.06 14.54 21.54
N PRO A 76 -22.04 14.46 20.63
CA PRO A 76 -20.63 14.48 21.03
C PRO A 76 -20.27 15.81 21.70
N THR A 77 -19.44 15.75 22.72
CA THR A 77 -18.98 16.92 23.46
C THR A 77 -17.71 17.52 22.87
N VAL A 78 -17.36 18.77 23.25
CA VAL A 78 -16.06 19.35 22.93
C VAL A 78 -14.93 18.49 23.49
N ASN A 79 -15.16 17.85 24.63
CA ASN A 79 -14.19 16.95 25.25
C ASN A 79 -13.98 15.69 24.39
N ASP A 80 -15.05 15.15 23.77
CA ASP A 80 -14.93 14.03 22.81
C ASP A 80 -14.12 14.46 21.58
N ALA A 81 -14.32 15.69 21.09
CA ALA A 81 -13.54 16.23 20.00
C ALA A 81 -12.06 16.44 20.36
N LEU A 82 -11.78 16.97 21.55
CA LEU A 82 -10.41 17.11 22.06
C LEU A 82 -9.75 15.76 22.30
N TYR A 83 -10.50 14.79 22.80
CA TYR A 83 -10.03 13.41 22.94
C TYR A 83 -9.74 12.79 21.57
N ALA A 84 -10.63 12.91 20.60
CA ALA A 84 -10.40 12.44 19.24
C ALA A 84 -9.20 13.13 18.58
N LEU A 85 -9.02 14.46 18.79
CA LEU A 85 -7.84 15.21 18.37
C LEU A 85 -6.58 14.74 19.07
N SER A 86 -6.63 14.42 20.36
CA SER A 86 -5.50 13.87 21.10
C SER A 86 -5.13 12.46 20.61
N GLN A 87 -6.10 11.68 20.19
CA GLN A 87 -5.86 10.38 19.52
C GLN A 87 -5.30 10.58 18.10
N LYS A 88 -5.75 11.61 17.37
CA LYS A 88 -5.15 12.04 16.09
C LYS A 88 -3.80 12.74 16.25
N GLY A 89 -3.41 13.10 17.47
CA GLY A 89 -2.05 13.47 17.86
C GLY A 89 -1.09 12.27 17.91
N SER A 90 -1.44 11.18 17.24
CA SER A 90 -0.56 10.06 16.99
C SER A 90 0.75 10.53 16.36
N PRO A 91 1.91 10.04 16.81
CA PRO A 91 3.19 10.35 16.19
C PRO A 91 3.21 9.96 14.71
N ALA A 92 2.35 9.02 14.29
CA ALA A 92 2.32 8.56 12.91
C ALA A 92 0.90 8.28 12.41
N GLU A 93 0.70 8.54 11.13
CA GLU A 93 -0.42 8.04 10.35
C GLU A 93 0.05 6.79 9.60
N VAL A 94 -0.36 5.62 10.03
CA VAL A 94 0.04 4.36 9.41
C VAL A 94 -0.99 3.98 8.35
N ARG A 95 -0.60 4.05 7.08
CA ARG A 95 -1.38 3.59 5.92
C ARG A 95 -1.02 2.15 5.61
N VAL A 96 -1.90 1.26 5.96
CA VAL A 96 -1.70 -0.17 5.74
C VAL A 96 -2.28 -0.55 4.39
N ILE A 97 -1.40 -0.83 3.44
CA ILE A 97 -1.74 -1.22 2.08
C ILE A 97 -2.14 -2.70 2.07
N ALA A 98 -3.29 -3.02 1.50
CA ALA A 98 -3.73 -4.41 1.28
C ALA A 98 -4.87 -4.44 0.25
N ASP A 99 -5.40 -5.63 -0.04
CA ASP A 99 -6.53 -5.77 -0.94
C ASP A 99 -7.78 -5.09 -0.36
N THR A 100 -8.54 -4.39 -1.22
CA THR A 100 -9.79 -3.73 -0.83
C THR A 100 -10.72 -4.70 -0.12
N GLY A 101 -11.27 -4.28 1.00
CA GLY A 101 -12.12 -5.10 1.85
C GLY A 101 -11.37 -5.90 2.92
N SER A 102 -10.03 -5.92 2.90
CA SER A 102 -9.24 -6.52 3.98
C SER A 102 -9.50 -5.82 5.30
N THR A 103 -9.53 -6.59 6.39
CA THR A 103 -9.47 -6.05 7.75
C THR A 103 -8.03 -6.06 8.22
N VAL A 104 -7.59 -4.95 8.77
CA VAL A 104 -6.25 -4.79 9.33
C VAL A 104 -6.38 -4.53 10.82
N THR A 105 -5.64 -5.30 11.61
CA THR A 105 -5.53 -5.10 13.06
C THR A 105 -4.07 -4.84 13.40
N MET A 106 -3.81 -3.80 14.17
CA MET A 106 -2.49 -3.39 14.63
C MET A 106 -2.49 -3.38 16.16
N SER A 107 -1.65 -4.17 16.80
CA SER A 107 -1.68 -4.36 18.26
C SER A 107 -0.31 -4.23 18.91
N ARG A 108 -0.27 -3.63 20.11
CA ARG A 108 0.91 -3.46 20.95
C ARG A 108 0.47 -3.22 22.41
N GLY A 109 1.10 -3.92 23.37
CA GLY A 109 0.92 -3.65 24.80
C GLY A 109 -0.55 -3.69 25.28
N GLY A 110 -1.37 -4.58 24.72
CA GLY A 110 -2.80 -4.66 25.03
C GLY A 110 -3.68 -3.64 24.28
N LYS A 111 -3.09 -2.69 23.56
CA LYS A 111 -3.80 -1.76 22.66
C LYS A 111 -4.03 -2.43 21.31
N THR A 112 -5.20 -2.22 20.72
CA THR A 112 -5.56 -2.76 19.41
C THR A 112 -6.26 -1.66 18.59
N LEU A 113 -5.75 -1.44 17.38
CA LEU A 113 -6.34 -0.57 16.37
C LEU A 113 -6.86 -1.45 15.24
N THR A 114 -8.03 -1.16 14.73
CA THR A 114 -8.61 -1.93 13.63
C THR A 114 -9.09 -0.98 12.53
N GLY A 115 -8.79 -1.31 11.28
CA GLY A 115 -9.21 -0.58 10.11
C GLY A 115 -9.63 -1.54 9.00
N LYS A 116 -10.43 -1.03 8.06
CA LYS A 116 -10.80 -1.74 6.85
C LYS A 116 -10.22 -1.05 5.64
N VAL A 117 -9.61 -1.82 4.75
CA VAL A 117 -9.05 -1.28 3.51
C VAL A 117 -10.18 -0.84 2.58
N ALA A 118 -10.21 0.45 2.31
CA ALA A 118 -11.19 1.09 1.44
C ALA A 118 -10.80 0.93 -0.05
N SER A 119 -11.60 1.47 -0.95
CA SER A 119 -11.31 1.54 -2.40
C SER A 119 -10.03 2.32 -2.73
N THR A 120 -9.51 3.10 -1.79
CA THR A 120 -8.20 3.78 -1.88
C THR A 120 -7.02 2.81 -1.83
N GLY A 121 -7.24 1.53 -1.50
CA GLY A 121 -6.21 0.50 -1.39
C GLY A 121 -5.47 0.48 -0.06
N TYR A 122 -5.89 1.25 0.93
CA TYR A 122 -5.29 1.24 2.27
C TYR A 122 -6.32 1.46 3.39
N ALA A 123 -5.95 1.01 4.59
CA ALA A 123 -6.57 1.39 5.84
C ALA A 123 -5.66 2.37 6.59
N THR A 124 -6.22 3.40 7.20
CA THR A 124 -5.45 4.35 8.03
C THR A 124 -5.61 4.02 9.50
N LEU A 125 -4.49 3.89 10.21
CA LEU A 125 -4.43 3.64 11.64
C LEU A 125 -3.55 4.71 12.30
N TYR A 126 -3.90 5.08 13.53
CA TYR A 126 -3.22 6.11 14.30
C TYR A 126 -2.64 5.53 15.59
N PRO A 127 -1.48 4.87 15.55
CA PRO A 127 -0.82 4.33 16.75
C PRO A 127 -0.35 5.47 17.65
N THR A 128 -0.55 5.32 18.94
CA THR A 128 -0.21 6.35 19.95
C THR A 128 1.24 6.25 20.43
N GLU A 129 1.98 5.25 20.02
CA GLU A 129 3.33 4.97 20.50
C GLU A 129 4.22 4.49 19.36
N LEU A 130 5.51 4.84 19.42
CA LEU A 130 6.54 4.26 18.58
C LEU A 130 6.92 2.85 19.05
N GLY A 131 7.64 2.10 18.23
CA GLY A 131 8.16 0.77 18.50
C GLY A 131 7.43 -0.35 17.78
N ASP A 132 7.55 -1.58 18.26
CA ASP A 132 7.08 -2.78 17.56
C ASP A 132 5.57 -2.96 17.69
N TRP A 133 4.91 -3.05 16.56
CA TRP A 133 3.49 -3.35 16.42
C TRP A 133 3.30 -4.65 15.66
N THR A 134 2.44 -5.51 16.17
CA THR A 134 1.98 -6.69 15.42
C THR A 134 0.82 -6.30 14.53
N ILE A 135 0.97 -6.48 13.22
CA ILE A 135 -0.06 -6.16 12.22
C ILE A 135 -0.59 -7.47 11.64
N VAL A 136 -1.90 -7.66 11.71
CA VAL A 136 -2.60 -8.81 11.12
C VAL A 136 -3.47 -8.31 9.98
N PHE A 137 -3.27 -8.88 8.81
CA PHE A 137 -4.05 -8.64 7.60
C PHE A 137 -5.00 -9.82 7.42
N THR A 138 -6.29 -9.57 7.36
CA THR A 138 -7.30 -10.60 7.14
C THR A 138 -8.07 -10.31 5.85
N TYR A 139 -8.06 -11.24 4.91
CA TYR A 139 -8.78 -11.15 3.65
C TYR A 139 -9.32 -12.52 3.24
N ASN A 140 -10.63 -12.61 2.96
CA ASN A 140 -11.29 -13.85 2.55
C ASN A 140 -10.94 -15.07 3.42
N GLY A 141 -10.90 -14.86 4.75
CA GLY A 141 -10.58 -15.91 5.73
C GLY A 141 -9.10 -16.25 5.87
N SER A 142 -8.24 -15.76 4.99
CA SER A 142 -6.79 -15.90 5.12
C SER A 142 -6.20 -14.79 5.95
N GLN A 143 -5.18 -15.12 6.74
CA GLN A 143 -4.48 -14.15 7.58
C GLN A 143 -2.98 -14.14 7.28
N LYS A 144 -2.40 -12.95 7.24
CA LYS A 144 -0.95 -12.73 7.27
C LYS A 144 -0.60 -11.85 8.46
N THR A 145 0.47 -12.19 9.14
CA THR A 145 0.95 -11.43 10.31
C THR A 145 2.34 -10.90 10.03
N LYS A 146 2.57 -9.66 10.44
CA LYS A 146 3.86 -8.99 10.33
C LYS A 146 4.11 -8.17 11.59
N VAL A 147 5.35 -8.20 12.11
CA VAL A 147 5.81 -7.20 13.07
C VAL A 147 6.38 -6.02 12.29
N TYR A 148 5.98 -4.83 12.67
CA TYR A 148 6.47 -3.59 12.09
C TYR A 148 6.94 -2.66 13.19
N THR A 149 8.21 -2.26 13.12
CA THR A 149 8.80 -1.29 14.04
C THR A 149 8.50 0.13 13.55
N LEU A 150 7.65 0.84 14.26
CA LEU A 150 7.32 2.23 13.99
C LEU A 150 8.37 3.13 14.64
N GLU A 151 9.28 3.69 13.84
CA GLU A 151 10.41 4.50 14.29
C GLU A 151 10.28 5.98 13.96
N VAL A 152 9.35 6.33 13.07
CA VAL A 152 9.25 7.67 12.50
C VAL A 152 7.90 8.32 12.78
N ILE A 153 7.92 9.65 12.82
CA ILE A 153 6.74 10.51 12.91
C ILE A 153 6.24 10.81 11.49
N GLY A 154 4.93 10.91 11.31
CA GLY A 154 4.33 11.28 10.02
C GLY A 154 3.63 10.13 9.31
N ILE A 155 3.54 10.20 7.98
CA ILE A 155 2.84 9.19 7.18
C ILE A 155 3.76 8.02 6.88
N VAL A 156 3.34 6.83 7.26
CA VAL A 156 4.08 5.58 7.05
C VAL A 156 3.23 4.60 6.26
N TYR A 157 3.83 3.95 5.25
CA TYR A 157 3.17 2.92 4.45
C TYR A 157 3.64 1.53 4.87
N VAL A 158 2.71 0.66 5.20
CA VAL A 158 2.99 -0.73 5.59
C VAL A 158 2.32 -1.69 4.62
N TYR A 159 3.09 -2.65 4.13
CA TYR A 159 2.66 -3.64 3.14
C TYR A 159 2.55 -5.05 3.75
N PRO A 160 1.67 -5.94 3.21
CA PRO A 160 1.42 -7.27 3.75
C PRO A 160 2.47 -8.30 3.28
N PHE A 161 3.75 -7.91 3.24
CA PHE A 161 4.83 -8.80 2.87
C PHE A 161 6.06 -8.59 3.73
N VAL A 162 6.90 -9.62 3.81
CA VAL A 162 8.19 -9.60 4.47
C VAL A 162 9.27 -9.87 3.43
N VAL A 163 10.22 -8.96 3.31
CA VAL A 163 11.35 -9.09 2.39
C VAL A 163 12.57 -9.53 3.19
N GLY A 164 13.21 -10.62 2.74
CA GLY A 164 14.48 -11.06 3.30
C GLY A 164 15.64 -10.14 2.88
N ALA A 165 16.81 -10.35 3.46
CA ALA A 165 18.02 -9.55 3.15
C ALA A 165 18.40 -9.61 1.66
N THR A 166 18.02 -10.65 0.95
CA THR A 166 18.25 -10.84 -0.49
C THR A 166 17.02 -11.39 -1.17
N LEU A 167 16.99 -11.36 -2.51
CA LEU A 167 15.97 -12.02 -3.32
C LEU A 167 15.89 -13.52 -3.00
N GLU A 168 17.05 -14.18 -2.84
CA GLU A 168 17.13 -15.60 -2.49
C GLU A 168 16.48 -15.91 -1.14
N ALA A 169 16.67 -15.05 -0.14
CA ALA A 169 16.11 -15.21 1.19
C ALA A 169 14.60 -14.88 1.29
N THR A 170 14.01 -14.32 0.24
CA THR A 170 12.59 -13.95 0.21
C THR A 170 11.75 -15.09 -0.37
N SER A 171 10.66 -15.47 0.29
CA SER A 171 9.75 -16.50 -0.22
C SER A 171 9.04 -16.07 -1.51
N TRP A 172 8.66 -17.01 -2.36
CA TRP A 172 7.93 -16.72 -3.60
C TRP A 172 6.60 -16.00 -3.37
N ASP A 173 5.90 -16.33 -2.29
CA ASP A 173 4.66 -15.63 -1.90
C ASP A 173 4.90 -14.16 -1.57
N ASN A 174 5.98 -13.85 -0.86
CA ASN A 174 6.35 -12.45 -0.59
C ASN A 174 6.88 -11.74 -1.83
N ILE A 175 7.64 -12.40 -2.71
CA ILE A 175 8.05 -11.85 -4.00
C ILE A 175 6.83 -11.48 -4.85
N ALA A 176 5.84 -12.37 -4.91
CA ALA A 176 4.59 -12.10 -5.62
C ALA A 176 3.81 -10.92 -5.01
N ALA A 177 3.74 -10.83 -3.68
CA ALA A 177 3.10 -9.70 -3.02
C ALA A 177 3.83 -8.38 -3.28
N VAL A 178 5.16 -8.36 -3.20
CA VAL A 178 6.00 -7.19 -3.56
C VAL A 178 5.73 -6.76 -5.00
N SER A 179 5.69 -7.72 -5.94
CA SER A 179 5.37 -7.48 -7.34
C SER A 179 3.96 -6.90 -7.52
N LYS A 180 2.96 -7.49 -6.86
CA LYS A 180 1.56 -7.05 -6.91
C LYS A 180 1.39 -5.60 -6.48
N PHE A 181 2.12 -5.16 -5.47
CA PHE A 181 2.06 -3.77 -4.99
C PHE A 181 3.07 -2.83 -5.68
N GLY A 182 3.76 -3.28 -6.72
CA GLY A 182 4.68 -2.45 -7.50
C GLY A 182 5.93 -2.03 -6.76
N GLN A 183 6.29 -2.76 -5.72
CA GLN A 183 7.42 -2.40 -4.85
C GLN A 183 8.72 -3.10 -5.22
N ALA A 184 8.71 -3.97 -6.22
CA ALA A 184 9.87 -4.79 -6.59
C ALA A 184 11.16 -3.98 -6.85
N PRO A 185 11.14 -2.85 -7.60
CA PRO A 185 12.34 -2.05 -7.83
C PRO A 185 12.91 -1.38 -6.58
N ASN A 186 12.15 -1.30 -5.49
CA ASN A 186 12.62 -0.74 -4.22
C ASN A 186 13.47 -1.73 -3.41
N TYR A 187 13.38 -3.02 -3.74
CA TYR A 187 14.06 -4.09 -3.00
C TYR A 187 15.10 -4.81 -3.84
N TRP A 188 14.90 -4.91 -5.16
CA TRP A 188 15.74 -5.70 -6.05
C TRP A 188 16.06 -4.94 -7.33
N LYS A 189 17.10 -5.40 -8.03
CA LYS A 189 17.54 -4.86 -9.30
C LYS A 189 17.63 -5.94 -10.37
N VAL A 190 17.67 -5.54 -11.63
CA VAL A 190 17.95 -6.43 -12.75
C VAL A 190 19.31 -7.12 -12.51
N GLY A 191 19.34 -8.43 -12.72
CA GLY A 191 20.49 -9.28 -12.45
C GLY A 191 20.49 -9.96 -11.07
N ASP A 192 19.63 -9.53 -10.12
CA ASP A 192 19.47 -10.26 -8.85
C ASP A 192 18.92 -11.65 -9.10
N LYS A 193 19.41 -12.63 -8.34
CA LYS A 193 19.18 -14.06 -8.61
C LYS A 193 18.45 -14.74 -7.47
N LYS A 194 17.67 -15.75 -7.86
CA LYS A 194 17.04 -16.70 -6.94
C LYS A 194 17.08 -18.09 -7.53
N ASN A 195 17.39 -19.06 -6.68
CA ASN A 195 17.40 -20.46 -7.09
C ASN A 195 15.99 -21.01 -7.25
N ILE A 196 15.80 -21.76 -8.32
CA ILE A 196 14.59 -22.53 -8.58
C ILE A 196 14.95 -23.99 -8.83
N THR A 197 14.01 -24.88 -8.56
CA THR A 197 14.16 -26.31 -8.85
C THR A 197 13.26 -26.72 -10.00
N VAL A 198 13.85 -27.34 -11.01
CA VAL A 198 13.13 -27.94 -12.14
C VAL A 198 13.50 -29.42 -12.20
N ASN A 199 12.53 -30.30 -12.04
CA ASN A 199 12.75 -31.74 -12.01
C ASN A 199 13.89 -32.19 -11.08
N GLY A 200 13.96 -31.63 -9.87
CA GLY A 200 15.00 -31.95 -8.87
C GLY A 200 16.37 -31.32 -9.12
N VAL A 201 16.57 -30.60 -10.23
CA VAL A 201 17.81 -29.88 -10.53
C VAL A 201 17.66 -28.40 -10.20
N THR A 202 18.62 -27.84 -9.49
CA THR A 202 18.63 -26.42 -9.15
C THR A 202 19.24 -25.58 -10.28
N TYR A 203 18.56 -24.50 -10.62
CA TYR A 203 18.97 -23.49 -11.60
C TYR A 203 18.86 -22.10 -10.97
N ALA A 204 19.74 -21.19 -11.34
CA ALA A 204 19.63 -19.79 -10.99
C ALA A 204 18.67 -19.09 -11.98
N ALA A 205 17.64 -18.45 -11.47
CA ALA A 205 16.80 -17.51 -12.22
C ALA A 205 17.18 -16.08 -11.83
N GLN A 206 17.33 -15.18 -12.79
CA GLN A 206 17.66 -13.78 -12.58
C GLN A 206 16.52 -12.89 -13.02
N ILE A 207 16.39 -11.73 -12.36
CA ILE A 207 15.48 -10.67 -12.80
C ILE A 207 16.01 -10.06 -14.09
N ILE A 208 15.18 -10.02 -15.14
CA ILE A 208 15.52 -9.36 -16.42
C ILE A 208 14.73 -8.08 -16.66
N GLY A 209 13.64 -7.86 -15.91
CA GLY A 209 12.85 -6.64 -16.04
C GLY A 209 11.79 -6.50 -14.98
N PHE A 210 11.38 -5.26 -14.77
CA PHE A 210 10.25 -4.86 -13.94
C PHE A 210 9.18 -4.24 -14.82
N ASP A 211 7.91 -4.57 -14.56
CA ASP A 211 6.74 -4.02 -15.27
C ASP A 211 6.84 -4.13 -16.81
N HIS A 212 7.54 -5.14 -17.29
CA HIS A 212 7.80 -5.37 -18.71
C HIS A 212 6.62 -6.07 -19.39
N ASP A 213 6.27 -7.28 -18.96
CA ASP A 213 5.27 -8.11 -19.61
C ASP A 213 3.84 -7.70 -19.27
N THR A 214 2.95 -7.67 -20.25
CA THR A 214 1.53 -7.40 -20.04
C THR A 214 0.84 -8.63 -19.48
N LEU A 215 0.17 -8.50 -18.33
CA LEU A 215 -0.64 -9.56 -17.76
C LEU A 215 -1.83 -9.88 -18.66
N THR A 216 -2.14 -11.18 -18.82
CA THR A 216 -3.37 -11.60 -19.51
C THR A 216 -4.62 -11.16 -18.74
N THR A 217 -4.54 -11.20 -17.42
CA THR A 217 -5.60 -10.72 -16.51
C THR A 217 -4.97 -9.78 -15.47
N ALA A 218 -5.54 -8.60 -15.30
CA ALA A 218 -5.08 -7.65 -14.30
C ALA A 218 -5.10 -8.25 -12.89
N ASP A 219 -4.08 -7.93 -12.08
CA ASP A 219 -3.93 -8.38 -10.70
C ASP A 219 -3.90 -7.17 -9.76
N GLY A 220 -4.95 -6.99 -8.98
CA GLY A 220 -5.07 -5.85 -8.06
C GLY A 220 -5.03 -4.48 -8.75
N GLY A 221 -5.55 -4.40 -10.00
CA GLY A 221 -5.53 -3.19 -10.82
C GLY A 221 -4.25 -3.03 -11.66
N ARG A 222 -3.21 -3.84 -11.46
CA ARG A 222 -2.00 -3.82 -12.28
C ARG A 222 -2.22 -4.60 -13.58
N THR A 223 -1.76 -4.03 -14.67
CA THR A 223 -1.83 -4.64 -16.01
C THR A 223 -0.48 -5.20 -16.48
N LYS A 224 0.60 -4.96 -15.71
CA LYS A 224 1.94 -5.45 -15.98
C LYS A 224 2.40 -6.41 -14.88
N ALA A 225 3.15 -7.45 -15.29
CA ALA A 225 3.85 -8.35 -14.36
C ALA A 225 4.95 -7.57 -13.65
N GLY A 226 4.96 -7.60 -12.31
CA GLY A 226 5.91 -6.80 -11.54
C GLY A 226 7.37 -7.22 -11.71
N ILE A 227 7.62 -8.50 -11.99
CA ILE A 227 8.97 -9.05 -12.24
C ILE A 227 8.90 -10.08 -13.35
N THR A 228 9.85 -10.02 -14.28
CA THR A 228 10.13 -11.07 -15.26
C THR A 228 11.48 -11.70 -14.94
N PHE A 229 11.47 -13.03 -14.85
CA PHE A 229 12.65 -13.85 -14.59
C PHE A 229 13.11 -14.61 -15.81
N GLN A 230 14.42 -14.80 -15.93
CA GLN A 230 15.05 -15.68 -16.92
C GLN A 230 16.03 -16.61 -16.22
N LEU A 231 16.13 -17.85 -16.69
CA LEU A 231 17.22 -18.74 -16.28
C LEU A 231 18.58 -18.17 -16.72
N VAL A 232 19.56 -18.21 -15.82
CA VAL A 232 20.93 -17.76 -16.13
C VAL A 232 21.58 -18.70 -17.13
N ASP A 233 21.36 -20.00 -16.94
CA ASP A 233 21.90 -21.06 -17.80
C ASP A 233 20.78 -21.84 -18.47
N CYS A 234 21.08 -22.47 -19.59
CA CYS A 234 20.16 -23.39 -20.25
C CYS A 234 19.86 -24.60 -19.36
N LEU A 235 18.68 -25.17 -19.53
CA LEU A 235 18.37 -26.45 -18.92
C LEU A 235 19.36 -27.53 -19.38
N LYS A 236 19.73 -28.44 -18.48
CA LYS A 236 20.63 -29.57 -18.81
C LYS A 236 20.04 -30.50 -19.85
N THR A 237 18.72 -30.61 -19.91
CA THR A 237 18.00 -31.38 -20.92
C THR A 237 17.70 -30.48 -22.12
N THR A 238 18.03 -30.94 -23.29
CA THR A 238 17.68 -30.27 -24.55
C THR A 238 16.28 -30.64 -25.01
N TYR A 239 15.59 -29.67 -25.60
CA TYR A 239 14.23 -29.82 -26.10
C TYR A 239 14.15 -29.26 -27.53
N SER A 240 13.49 -29.99 -28.43
CA SER A 240 13.20 -29.49 -29.78
C SER A 240 12.02 -28.52 -29.75
N MET A 241 12.05 -27.50 -30.62
CA MET A 241 10.91 -26.61 -30.80
C MET A 241 9.68 -27.34 -31.30
N ASN A 242 9.88 -28.28 -32.24
CA ASN A 242 8.84 -29.13 -32.85
C ASN A 242 9.35 -30.54 -33.03
N GLY A 243 8.45 -31.47 -33.24
CA GLY A 243 8.78 -32.87 -33.54
C GLY A 243 9.38 -33.08 -34.95
N SER A 244 9.33 -32.07 -35.81
CA SER A 244 9.93 -32.02 -37.15
C SER A 244 10.54 -30.64 -37.41
N ASN A 245 11.38 -30.55 -38.44
CA ASN A 245 11.99 -29.23 -38.82
C ASN A 245 10.94 -28.36 -39.53
N THR A 246 10.17 -27.61 -38.71
CA THR A 246 9.12 -26.72 -39.18
C THR A 246 8.97 -25.51 -38.23
N ASN A 247 8.60 -24.38 -38.80
CA ASN A 247 8.21 -23.16 -38.06
C ASN A 247 6.72 -22.81 -38.30
N VAL A 248 5.95 -23.72 -38.87
CA VAL A 248 4.51 -23.54 -39.12
C VAL A 248 3.79 -23.27 -37.79
N ASN A 249 2.93 -22.27 -37.76
CA ASN A 249 2.21 -21.78 -36.58
C ASN A 249 3.11 -21.16 -35.48
N GLY A 250 4.36 -20.83 -35.79
CA GLY A 250 5.25 -20.10 -34.91
C GLY A 250 5.35 -20.64 -33.49
N TRP A 251 5.50 -19.72 -32.51
CA TRP A 251 5.49 -20.07 -31.09
C TRP A 251 4.18 -20.71 -30.67
N ARG A 252 3.05 -20.15 -31.10
CA ARG A 252 1.71 -20.55 -30.69
C ARG A 252 1.46 -22.07 -30.92
N GLY A 253 1.86 -22.57 -32.06
CA GLY A 253 1.64 -23.97 -32.44
C GLY A 253 2.80 -24.92 -32.13
N SER A 254 3.92 -24.40 -31.61
CA SER A 254 5.10 -25.22 -31.36
C SER A 254 4.87 -26.28 -30.27
N THR A 255 5.52 -27.44 -30.44
CA THR A 255 5.56 -28.48 -29.39
C THR A 255 6.23 -27.94 -28.12
N MET A 256 7.19 -27.06 -28.27
CA MET A 256 7.85 -26.41 -27.16
C MET A 256 6.80 -25.70 -26.26
N ARG A 257 5.94 -24.87 -26.82
CA ARG A 257 4.92 -24.15 -26.06
C ARG A 257 3.83 -25.09 -25.55
N THR A 258 3.25 -25.91 -26.42
CA THR A 258 2.01 -26.65 -26.15
C THR A 258 2.21 -27.88 -25.26
N SER A 259 3.43 -28.41 -25.20
CA SER A 259 3.75 -29.63 -24.45
C SER A 259 4.92 -29.43 -23.48
N THR A 260 6.07 -28.96 -23.98
CA THR A 260 7.30 -28.88 -23.18
C THR A 260 7.16 -27.88 -22.04
N MET A 261 6.65 -26.65 -22.29
CA MET A 261 6.44 -25.65 -21.26
C MET A 261 5.43 -26.09 -20.21
N ALA A 262 4.37 -26.81 -20.60
CA ALA A 262 3.43 -27.39 -19.64
C ALA A 262 4.09 -28.45 -18.74
N THR A 263 4.96 -29.30 -19.32
CA THR A 263 5.73 -30.31 -18.57
C THR A 263 6.70 -29.60 -17.59
N LEU A 264 7.48 -28.62 -18.04
CA LEU A 264 8.40 -27.86 -17.22
C LEU A 264 7.68 -27.12 -16.08
N LEU A 265 6.53 -26.52 -16.35
CA LEU A 265 5.70 -25.87 -15.33
C LEU A 265 5.30 -26.86 -14.24
N ASN A 266 4.95 -28.09 -14.58
CA ASN A 266 4.61 -29.13 -13.62
C ASN A 266 5.80 -29.59 -12.77
N GLN A 267 7.02 -29.44 -13.27
CA GLN A 267 8.26 -29.78 -12.59
C GLN A 267 8.79 -28.71 -11.63
N LEU A 268 8.19 -27.50 -11.64
CA LEU A 268 8.52 -26.45 -10.68
C LEU A 268 7.95 -26.76 -9.30
N SER A 269 8.54 -26.15 -8.26
CA SER A 269 8.00 -26.24 -6.90
C SER A 269 6.58 -25.65 -6.81
N SER A 270 5.79 -26.17 -5.88
CA SER A 270 4.38 -25.76 -5.74
C SER A 270 4.21 -24.28 -5.37
N ASP A 271 5.08 -23.74 -4.53
CA ASP A 271 5.10 -22.35 -4.10
C ASP A 271 5.37 -21.40 -5.28
N LEU A 272 6.36 -21.71 -6.12
CA LEU A 272 6.63 -20.94 -7.34
C LEU A 272 5.46 -21.05 -8.33
N LYS A 273 4.95 -22.25 -8.59
CA LYS A 273 3.82 -22.42 -9.52
C LYS A 273 2.58 -21.62 -9.15
N SER A 274 2.30 -21.52 -7.84
CA SER A 274 1.11 -20.82 -7.32
C SER A 274 1.12 -19.33 -7.60
N VAL A 275 2.30 -18.71 -7.73
CA VAL A 275 2.46 -17.27 -7.90
C VAL A 275 2.75 -16.82 -9.33
N LEU A 276 3.13 -17.76 -10.22
CA LEU A 276 3.36 -17.44 -11.64
C LEU A 276 2.08 -16.95 -12.31
N LYS A 277 2.19 -15.84 -13.02
CA LYS A 277 1.09 -15.20 -13.75
C LYS A 277 1.17 -15.48 -15.24
N PHE A 278 0.02 -15.49 -15.90
CA PHE A 278 -0.04 -15.48 -17.35
C PHE A 278 0.24 -14.09 -17.90
N VAL A 279 1.14 -14.04 -18.88
CA VAL A 279 1.48 -12.80 -19.60
C VAL A 279 1.23 -12.98 -21.09
N ASN A 280 0.94 -11.89 -21.76
CA ASN A 280 0.76 -11.84 -23.20
C ASN A 280 2.14 -11.75 -23.88
N LYS A 281 2.43 -12.71 -24.76
CA LYS A 281 3.66 -12.72 -25.56
C LYS A 281 3.30 -12.54 -27.02
N VAL A 282 3.94 -11.55 -27.64
CA VAL A 282 3.79 -11.28 -29.08
C VAL A 282 4.93 -11.96 -29.82
N THR A 283 4.61 -12.77 -30.81
CA THR A 283 5.57 -13.56 -31.58
C THR A 283 5.14 -13.64 -33.04
N SER A 284 6.05 -14.06 -33.92
CA SER A 284 5.73 -14.33 -35.31
C SER A 284 4.76 -15.55 -35.44
N VAL A 285 3.85 -15.47 -36.39
CA VAL A 285 2.99 -16.62 -36.78
C VAL A 285 3.77 -17.74 -37.44
N GLY A 286 5.05 -17.57 -37.70
CA GLY A 286 5.90 -18.54 -38.41
C GLY A 286 5.61 -18.63 -39.92
N ASN A 287 6.04 -19.73 -40.55
CA ASN A 287 5.81 -20.00 -41.94
C ASN A 287 6.30 -18.90 -42.91
N ASN A 288 7.41 -18.25 -42.54
CA ASN A 288 7.99 -17.12 -43.30
C ASN A 288 7.02 -15.95 -43.52
N SER A 289 6.04 -15.78 -42.62
CA SER A 289 5.07 -14.69 -42.62
C SER A 289 5.54 -13.57 -41.68
N SER A 290 5.29 -12.33 -42.08
CA SER A 290 5.51 -11.15 -41.25
C SER A 290 4.38 -10.91 -40.20
N GLY A 291 3.38 -11.80 -40.19
CA GLY A 291 2.26 -11.68 -39.24
C GLY A 291 2.71 -11.90 -37.79
N LEU A 292 2.08 -11.17 -36.87
CA LEU A 292 2.27 -11.32 -35.44
C LEU A 292 1.02 -11.88 -34.79
N GLU A 293 1.20 -12.61 -33.71
CA GLU A 293 0.12 -13.13 -32.88
C GLU A 293 0.47 -13.05 -31.40
N THR A 294 -0.55 -13.05 -30.57
CA THR A 294 -0.39 -13.00 -29.13
C THR A 294 -0.80 -14.32 -28.50
N THR A 295 0.05 -14.80 -27.60
CA THR A 295 -0.24 -15.98 -26.76
C THR A 295 -0.23 -15.59 -25.28
N SER A 296 -0.87 -16.42 -24.45
CA SER A 296 -0.92 -16.25 -22.99
C SER A 296 -0.11 -17.38 -22.35
N ASP A 297 0.99 -17.04 -21.68
CA ASP A 297 1.96 -18.00 -21.21
C ASP A 297 2.49 -17.67 -19.80
N LYS A 298 2.76 -18.70 -18.98
CA LYS A 298 3.48 -18.57 -17.69
C LYS A 298 4.98 -18.82 -17.85
N LEU A 299 5.33 -19.73 -18.75
CA LEU A 299 6.70 -20.03 -19.16
C LEU A 299 6.79 -19.84 -20.67
N PHE A 300 7.84 -19.16 -21.11
CA PHE A 300 8.03 -18.82 -22.52
C PHE A 300 9.51 -18.70 -22.86
N LEU A 301 9.85 -18.76 -24.13
CA LEU A 301 11.12 -18.31 -24.66
C LEU A 301 11.00 -16.83 -25.00
N LEU A 302 12.11 -16.10 -24.92
CA LEU A 302 12.15 -14.72 -25.44
C LEU A 302 11.77 -14.73 -26.92
N SER A 303 10.87 -13.85 -27.31
CA SER A 303 10.46 -13.73 -28.68
C SER A 303 11.52 -12.97 -29.51
N GLU A 304 11.47 -13.15 -30.81
CA GLU A 304 12.29 -12.40 -31.75
C GLU A 304 12.09 -10.90 -31.60
N ILE A 305 10.87 -10.44 -31.25
CA ILE A 305 10.55 -9.04 -31.00
C ILE A 305 11.25 -8.51 -29.75
N GLU A 306 11.36 -9.34 -28.70
CA GLU A 306 12.05 -8.96 -27.46
C GLU A 306 13.56 -8.92 -27.64
N VAL A 307 14.10 -9.68 -28.58
CA VAL A 307 15.55 -9.77 -28.83
C VAL A 307 16.02 -8.77 -29.87
N PHE A 308 15.22 -8.53 -30.91
CA PHE A 308 15.64 -7.75 -32.08
C PHE A 308 14.85 -6.43 -32.26
N GLY A 309 13.74 -6.23 -31.56
CA GLY A 309 12.89 -5.03 -31.65
C GLY A 309 11.79 -5.12 -32.69
#